data_120b2e6308d54faf61c0edafcf776659
#
_entry.id   120b2e6308d54faf61c0edafcf776659
#
_cell.length_a   1.000
_cell.length_b   1.000
_cell.length_c   1.000
_cell.angle_alpha   90.00
_cell.angle_beta   90.00
_cell.angle_gamma   90.00
#
_symmetry.space_group_name_H-M   'P 1'
#
loop_
_entity.id
_entity.type
_entity.pdbx_description
1 polymer ?
#
loop_
_entity_poly.entity_id
_entity_poly.type
_entity_poly.pdbx_seq_one_letter_code
_entity_poly.pdbx_strand_id
1 'polypeptide(L)'
;MDEHDISWLVNKSAKFSNSSLLTFANLKTISNVSQFHRSLPNYTPTPLVSLSQLASLLDIKKLFIKDESHRFDLNAFKVLGASYAIAKHLAEVIGLEDEELEFNKIIANKTKYNDLTFVTATDGNHGRAVAWVAKLFGCKSVVYMPKGSSQARLDAIRSSGAEASITMQNYDDTVIYAKQMAQEKNWVLLQDTSWEGYEKAPQHIMQGYCTLVTESLVQEIDVWPTHVFLQAGVGSLAASIVAYMCNFTDRPTPRFIIVEPQGAPCLYESIKQGNGNAFRVEGDLPTIMAGLACGEPSRLGWEILKNYANAFLTCSDDVARRGMKVLGNPIRGDQQIISGESGAVTLGALFEVLSSNCFQAIKDTLNINSDSVVLLFSTEGDTDPEVYRNTVWL
;
A
#
# COMPACT_ATOMS: atom_id res chain seq x y z
N MET A 1 -24.62 14.95 -7.25
CA MET A 1 -23.69 14.07 -6.53
C MET A 1 -24.35 13.74 -5.22
N ASP A 2 -24.58 12.49 -4.97
CA ASP A 2 -25.25 12.06 -3.76
C ASP A 2 -24.27 12.19 -2.57
N GLU A 3 -24.77 12.70 -1.43
CA GLU A 3 -24.05 12.73 -0.13
C GLU A 3 -23.56 11.31 0.30
N HIS A 4 -23.80 10.30 -0.51
CA HIS A 4 -23.52 8.89 -0.22
C HIS A 4 -22.18 8.37 -0.77
N ASP A 5 -21.49 9.14 -1.63
CA ASP A 5 -20.26 8.66 -2.26
C ASP A 5 -19.03 8.65 -1.34
N ILE A 6 -19.00 9.52 -0.34
CA ILE A 6 -17.95 9.57 0.69
C ILE A 6 -18.57 9.71 2.08
N SER A 7 -18.20 8.80 2.97
CA SER A 7 -18.43 8.95 4.41
C SER A 7 -17.11 9.21 5.11
N TRP A 8 -17.10 9.98 6.19
CA TRP A 8 -15.88 10.33 6.90
C TRP A 8 -16.05 10.40 8.41
N LEU A 9 -14.96 10.10 9.12
CA LEU A 9 -14.84 10.21 10.57
C LEU A 9 -13.50 10.85 10.93
N VAL A 10 -13.54 11.79 11.86
CA VAL A 10 -12.32 12.33 12.49
C VAL A 10 -11.90 11.42 13.62
N ASN A 11 -10.64 11.07 13.67
CA ASN A 11 -10.09 10.27 14.74
C ASN A 11 -9.85 11.11 16.02
N LYS A 12 -10.84 11.12 16.89
CA LYS A 12 -10.76 11.79 18.20
C LYS A 12 -9.83 11.08 19.20
N SER A 13 -9.43 9.85 18.88
CA SER A 13 -8.60 9.00 19.74
C SER A 13 -7.11 9.12 19.41
N ALA A 14 -6.73 9.86 18.35
CA ALA A 14 -5.35 10.07 17.98
C ALA A 14 -4.57 10.74 19.12
N LYS A 15 -3.58 10.02 19.66
CA LYS A 15 -2.81 10.48 20.84
C LYS A 15 -1.40 10.98 20.49
N PHE A 16 -0.87 10.58 19.33
CA PHE A 16 0.51 10.90 18.86
C PHE A 16 1.60 10.64 19.94
N SER A 17 1.35 9.75 20.89
CA SER A 17 2.16 9.62 22.12
C SER A 17 2.86 8.27 22.29
N ASN A 18 2.58 7.26 21.47
CA ASN A 18 3.18 5.94 21.63
C ASN A 18 4.32 5.69 20.64
N SER A 19 5.48 6.29 20.90
CA SER A 19 6.66 6.19 20.04
C SER A 19 7.19 4.76 19.85
N SER A 20 6.89 3.82 20.77
CA SER A 20 7.33 2.42 20.63
C SER A 20 6.73 1.73 19.39
N LEU A 21 5.52 2.11 18.98
CA LEU A 21 4.88 1.59 17.76
C LEU A 21 5.60 1.99 16.48
N LEU A 22 6.40 3.05 16.53
CA LEU A 22 7.09 3.62 15.36
C LEU A 22 8.52 3.10 15.20
N THR A 23 9.06 2.40 16.19
CA THR A 23 10.48 2.04 16.24
C THR A 23 10.94 1.14 15.11
N PHE A 24 10.04 0.31 14.57
CA PHE A 24 10.36 -0.57 13.42
C PHE A 24 10.68 0.22 12.14
N ALA A 25 10.17 1.45 12.02
CA ALA A 25 10.35 2.34 10.88
C ALA A 25 11.25 3.55 11.21
N ASN A 26 12.20 3.40 12.16
CA ASN A 26 13.14 4.48 12.48
C ASN A 26 14.06 4.81 11.30
N LEU A 27 14.63 6.01 11.30
CA LEU A 27 15.41 6.54 10.18
C LEU A 27 16.61 5.64 9.80
N LYS A 28 17.31 5.06 10.81
CA LYS A 28 18.43 4.14 10.56
C LYS A 28 17.98 2.86 9.87
N THR A 29 16.93 2.23 10.38
CA THR A 29 16.36 1.02 9.80
C THR A 29 15.94 1.26 8.35
N ILE A 30 15.22 2.36 8.07
CA ILE A 30 14.75 2.64 6.71
C ILE A 30 15.88 3.07 5.77
N SER A 31 16.96 3.64 6.29
CA SER A 31 18.18 3.85 5.50
C SER A 31 18.77 2.52 5.00
N ASN A 32 18.84 1.49 5.86
CA ASN A 32 19.29 0.15 5.46
C ASN A 32 18.34 -0.49 4.43
N VAL A 33 17.01 -0.33 4.60
CA VAL A 33 16.01 -0.76 3.61
C VAL A 33 16.26 -0.12 2.24
N SER A 34 16.48 1.19 2.22
CA SER A 34 16.74 1.93 0.98
C SER A 34 18.05 1.49 0.32
N GLN A 35 19.09 1.22 1.11
CA GLN A 35 20.36 0.69 0.60
C GLN A 35 20.17 -0.70 -0.01
N PHE A 36 19.41 -1.59 0.65
CA PHE A 36 19.08 -2.89 0.10
C PHE A 36 18.33 -2.78 -1.23
N HIS A 37 17.27 -1.96 -1.31
CA HIS A 37 16.52 -1.80 -2.56
C HIS A 37 17.41 -1.28 -3.70
N ARG A 38 18.32 -0.33 -3.42
CA ARG A 38 19.28 0.16 -4.42
C ARG A 38 20.25 -0.90 -4.90
N SER A 39 20.47 -1.97 -4.14
CA SER A 39 21.32 -3.10 -4.55
C SER A 39 20.61 -4.09 -5.47
N LEU A 40 19.27 -4.02 -5.59
CA LEU A 40 18.50 -4.90 -6.46
C LEU A 40 18.77 -4.58 -7.95
N PRO A 41 18.82 -5.60 -8.82
CA PRO A 41 18.94 -5.38 -10.26
C PRO A 41 17.80 -4.50 -10.80
N ASN A 42 18.12 -3.56 -11.68
CA ASN A 42 17.17 -2.66 -12.33
C ASN A 42 16.37 -1.75 -11.36
N TYR A 43 16.86 -1.56 -10.13
CA TYR A 43 16.24 -0.60 -9.24
C TYR A 43 16.39 0.82 -9.79
N THR A 44 15.27 1.52 -9.88
CA THR A 44 15.21 2.96 -10.15
C THR A 44 14.14 3.58 -9.25
N PRO A 45 14.36 4.77 -8.69
CA PRO A 45 13.28 5.49 -8.02
C PRO A 45 12.14 5.76 -9.00
N THR A 46 10.91 5.50 -8.59
CA THR A 46 9.73 5.80 -9.41
C THR A 46 9.46 7.32 -9.43
N PRO A 47 8.74 7.84 -10.43
CA PRO A 47 8.48 9.27 -10.53
C PRO A 47 7.70 9.83 -9.33
N LEU A 48 8.06 11.04 -8.90
CA LEU A 48 7.21 11.91 -8.09
C LEU A 48 6.68 13.01 -9.00
N VAL A 49 5.42 12.92 -9.36
CA VAL A 49 4.77 13.82 -10.34
C VAL A 49 4.10 14.97 -9.62
N SER A 50 4.38 16.20 -10.05
CA SER A 50 3.70 17.42 -9.57
C SER A 50 2.55 17.76 -10.52
N LEU A 51 1.31 17.79 -10.02
CA LEU A 51 0.11 18.18 -10.76
C LEU A 51 -0.23 19.65 -10.43
N SER A 52 0.52 20.58 -11.00
CA SER A 52 0.44 22.02 -10.66
C SER A 52 -0.86 22.68 -11.12
N GLN A 53 -1.40 22.26 -12.26
CA GLN A 53 -2.66 22.82 -12.78
C GLN A 53 -3.85 22.30 -11.99
N LEU A 54 -3.83 21.02 -11.63
CA LEU A 54 -4.86 20.44 -10.77
C LEU A 54 -4.80 21.03 -9.36
N ALA A 55 -3.60 21.25 -8.79
CA ALA A 55 -3.45 21.92 -7.50
C ALA A 55 -4.06 23.33 -7.52
N SER A 56 -3.80 24.09 -8.59
CA SER A 56 -4.39 25.43 -8.77
C SER A 56 -5.93 25.38 -8.88
N LEU A 57 -6.47 24.40 -9.62
CA LEU A 57 -7.92 24.21 -9.73
C LEU A 57 -8.58 23.89 -8.38
N LEU A 58 -7.89 23.12 -7.55
CA LEU A 58 -8.37 22.69 -6.24
C LEU A 58 -8.07 23.68 -5.09
N ASP A 59 -7.49 24.84 -5.40
CA ASP A 59 -7.08 25.87 -4.44
C ASP A 59 -6.19 25.33 -3.31
N ILE A 60 -5.18 24.53 -3.68
CA ILE A 60 -4.12 24.06 -2.79
C ILE A 60 -2.74 24.45 -3.34
N LYS A 61 -1.74 24.54 -2.45
CA LYS A 61 -0.40 25.03 -2.81
C LYS A 61 0.35 24.08 -3.74
N LYS A 62 0.34 22.77 -3.46
CA LYS A 62 1.01 21.74 -4.25
C LYS A 62 0.28 20.40 -4.14
N LEU A 63 0.33 19.64 -5.21
CA LEU A 63 -0.17 18.27 -5.26
C LEU A 63 0.91 17.38 -5.90
N PHE A 64 1.40 16.42 -5.12
CA PHE A 64 2.37 15.42 -5.57
C PHE A 64 1.77 14.03 -5.58
N ILE A 65 2.11 13.25 -6.60
CA ILE A 65 1.75 11.85 -6.71
C ILE A 65 3.00 11.01 -6.94
N LYS A 66 3.28 10.08 -6.03
CA LYS A 66 4.30 9.04 -6.20
C LYS A 66 3.73 7.95 -7.07
N ASP A 67 4.28 7.78 -8.28
CA ASP A 67 3.74 6.89 -9.31
C ASP A 67 4.45 5.53 -9.32
N GLU A 68 3.86 4.55 -8.66
CA GLU A 68 4.39 3.20 -8.54
C GLU A 68 4.07 2.28 -9.74
N SER A 69 3.40 2.78 -10.78
CA SER A 69 3.20 2.02 -12.02
C SER A 69 4.52 1.66 -12.72
N HIS A 70 5.59 2.40 -12.42
CA HIS A 70 6.94 2.18 -12.98
C HIS A 70 7.81 1.22 -12.15
N ARG A 71 7.31 0.66 -11.03
CA ARG A 71 8.13 -0.13 -10.10
C ARG A 71 8.53 -1.48 -10.69
N PHE A 72 9.81 -1.66 -11.06
CA PHE A 72 10.41 -2.90 -11.58
C PHE A 72 9.63 -3.56 -12.73
N ASP A 73 8.93 -2.78 -13.54
CA ASP A 73 8.02 -3.27 -14.60
C ASP A 73 6.91 -4.21 -14.09
N LEU A 74 6.66 -4.19 -12.77
CA LEU A 74 5.58 -4.96 -12.13
C LEU A 74 4.29 -4.16 -11.98
N ASN A 75 4.30 -2.90 -12.39
CA ASN A 75 3.12 -2.03 -12.42
C ASN A 75 2.44 -1.86 -11.04
N ALA A 76 3.18 -2.09 -9.91
CA ALA A 76 2.68 -1.95 -8.55
C ALA A 76 3.80 -1.92 -7.50
N PHE A 77 3.55 -1.28 -6.35
CA PHE A 77 4.50 -1.06 -5.25
C PHE A 77 4.86 -2.31 -4.43
N LYS A 78 4.03 -3.33 -4.44
CA LYS A 78 4.10 -4.50 -3.52
C LYS A 78 5.45 -5.21 -3.49
N VAL A 79 6.22 -5.10 -4.57
CA VAL A 79 7.57 -5.68 -4.66
C VAL A 79 8.55 -5.10 -3.63
N LEU A 80 8.37 -3.85 -3.20
CA LEU A 80 9.22 -3.25 -2.17
C LEU A 80 9.10 -3.99 -0.82
N GLY A 81 7.88 -4.32 -0.41
CA GLY A 81 7.65 -5.10 0.80
C GLY A 81 8.12 -6.55 0.65
N ALA A 82 7.73 -7.20 -0.44
CA ALA A 82 8.08 -8.61 -0.70
C ALA A 82 9.59 -8.81 -0.79
N SER A 83 10.31 -7.92 -1.48
CA SER A 83 11.77 -8.06 -1.66
C SER A 83 12.52 -7.91 -0.34
N TYR A 84 12.16 -6.93 0.47
CA TYR A 84 12.82 -6.74 1.76
C TYR A 84 12.50 -7.89 2.73
N ALA A 85 11.26 -8.34 2.82
CA ALA A 85 10.87 -9.42 3.72
C ALA A 85 11.50 -10.78 3.32
N ILE A 86 11.54 -11.12 2.02
CA ILE A 86 12.26 -12.31 1.54
C ILE A 86 13.75 -12.18 1.83
N ALA A 87 14.37 -11.05 1.52
CA ALA A 87 15.80 -10.83 1.78
C ALA A 87 16.15 -10.97 3.27
N LYS A 88 15.33 -10.42 4.17
CA LYS A 88 15.48 -10.59 5.62
C LYS A 88 15.40 -12.05 6.05
N HIS A 89 14.43 -12.80 5.51
CA HIS A 89 14.33 -14.23 5.80
C HIS A 89 15.56 -15.00 5.30
N LEU A 90 16.03 -14.72 4.08
CA LEU A 90 17.22 -15.36 3.52
C LEU A 90 18.48 -14.99 4.29
N ALA A 91 18.61 -13.72 4.73
CA ALA A 91 19.72 -13.25 5.55
C ALA A 91 19.82 -14.05 6.87
N GLU A 92 18.69 -14.31 7.53
CA GLU A 92 18.66 -15.16 8.72
C GLU A 92 19.13 -16.60 8.44
N VAL A 93 18.72 -17.19 7.32
CA VAL A 93 19.12 -18.54 6.91
C VAL A 93 20.63 -18.63 6.64
N ILE A 94 21.23 -17.58 6.07
CA ILE A 94 22.66 -17.58 5.74
C ILE A 94 23.55 -16.97 6.83
N GLY A 95 22.97 -16.38 7.90
CA GLY A 95 23.70 -15.74 8.99
C GLY A 95 24.27 -14.38 8.62
N LEU A 96 23.56 -13.56 7.81
CA LEU A 96 23.96 -12.22 7.40
C LEU A 96 23.30 -11.15 8.30
N GLU A 97 24.11 -10.20 8.76
CA GLU A 97 23.63 -9.08 9.58
C GLU A 97 22.88 -8.02 8.76
N ASP A 98 22.02 -7.23 9.41
CA ASP A 98 21.14 -6.26 8.76
C ASP A 98 21.89 -5.15 8.00
N GLU A 99 23.01 -4.69 8.53
CA GLU A 99 23.85 -3.68 7.91
C GLU A 99 24.58 -4.18 6.65
N GLU A 100 24.63 -5.49 6.47
CA GLU A 100 25.27 -6.14 5.33
C GLU A 100 24.28 -6.59 4.26
N LEU A 101 22.99 -6.31 4.44
CA LEU A 101 21.92 -6.79 3.56
C LEU A 101 22.04 -6.16 2.16
N GLU A 102 22.56 -6.93 1.22
CA GLU A 102 22.74 -6.56 -0.20
C GLU A 102 22.41 -7.75 -1.10
N PHE A 103 21.85 -7.47 -2.28
CA PHE A 103 21.46 -8.49 -3.23
C PHE A 103 22.58 -9.48 -3.56
N ASN A 104 23.76 -8.98 -3.92
CA ASN A 104 24.90 -9.82 -4.33
C ASN A 104 25.41 -10.71 -3.20
N LYS A 105 25.37 -10.23 -1.94
CA LYS A 105 25.77 -11.04 -0.78
C LYS A 105 24.80 -12.19 -0.52
N ILE A 106 23.49 -11.95 -0.70
CA ILE A 106 22.48 -13.01 -0.59
C ILE A 106 22.67 -14.04 -1.70
N ILE A 107 22.75 -13.61 -2.96
CA ILE A 107 22.89 -14.49 -4.13
C ILE A 107 24.15 -15.35 -4.06
N ALA A 108 25.27 -14.83 -3.54
CA ALA A 108 26.49 -15.61 -3.35
C ALA A 108 26.31 -16.83 -2.43
N ASN A 109 25.27 -16.87 -1.62
CA ASN A 109 24.93 -17.97 -0.72
C ASN A 109 23.73 -18.82 -1.18
N LYS A 110 23.31 -18.71 -2.45
CA LYS A 110 22.09 -19.33 -2.99
C LYS A 110 21.94 -20.83 -2.67
N THR A 111 23.01 -21.57 -2.62
CA THR A 111 22.99 -23.03 -2.32
C THR A 111 22.45 -23.35 -0.91
N LYS A 112 22.44 -22.40 0.02
CA LYS A 112 21.95 -22.60 1.37
C LYS A 112 20.42 -22.49 1.50
N TYR A 113 19.74 -21.93 0.49
CA TYR A 113 18.31 -21.61 0.57
C TYR A 113 17.51 -21.88 -0.72
N ASN A 114 18.11 -22.43 -1.77
CA ASN A 114 17.44 -22.68 -3.06
C ASN A 114 16.27 -23.68 -3.01
N ASP A 115 16.17 -24.47 -1.94
CA ASP A 115 15.05 -25.39 -1.71
C ASP A 115 13.85 -24.73 -1.02
N LEU A 116 13.99 -23.50 -0.55
CA LEU A 116 12.91 -22.79 0.10
C LEU A 116 11.76 -22.51 -0.86
N THR A 117 10.55 -22.65 -0.35
CA THR A 117 9.31 -22.27 -1.04
C THR A 117 8.58 -21.21 -0.23
N PHE A 118 8.31 -20.06 -0.84
CA PHE A 118 7.48 -19.02 -0.27
C PHE A 118 6.03 -19.23 -0.67
N VAL A 119 5.09 -19.05 0.25
CA VAL A 119 3.65 -19.16 -0.04
C VAL A 119 2.90 -17.92 0.44
N THR A 120 1.90 -17.51 -0.34
CA THR A 120 1.04 -16.36 0.01
C THR A 120 -0.37 -16.53 -0.54
N ALA A 121 -1.32 -15.80 0.05
CA ALA A 121 -2.65 -15.53 -0.49
C ALA A 121 -2.72 -14.08 -0.98
N THR A 122 -3.41 -13.82 -2.10
CA THR A 122 -3.43 -12.50 -2.72
C THR A 122 -4.58 -12.32 -3.71
N ASP A 123 -4.99 -11.09 -3.91
CA ASP A 123 -5.85 -10.62 -5.00
C ASP A 123 -5.09 -10.40 -6.33
N GLY A 124 -3.73 -10.35 -6.30
CA GLY A 124 -2.91 -10.18 -7.49
C GLY A 124 -1.52 -9.59 -7.24
N ASN A 125 -1.43 -8.31 -6.87
CA ASN A 125 -0.16 -7.57 -6.82
C ASN A 125 0.86 -8.11 -5.82
N HIS A 126 0.41 -8.53 -4.62
CA HIS A 126 1.31 -9.10 -3.62
C HIS A 126 1.86 -10.47 -4.08
N GLY A 127 1.00 -11.34 -4.61
CA GLY A 127 1.45 -12.63 -5.13
C GLY A 127 2.39 -12.50 -6.33
N ARG A 128 2.13 -11.56 -7.24
CA ARG A 128 3.04 -11.26 -8.35
C ARG A 128 4.40 -10.77 -7.84
N ALA A 129 4.41 -9.92 -6.81
CA ALA A 129 5.63 -9.45 -6.17
C ALA A 129 6.41 -10.60 -5.51
N VAL A 130 5.74 -11.46 -4.73
CA VAL A 130 6.35 -12.64 -4.10
C VAL A 130 6.93 -13.59 -5.16
N ALA A 131 6.18 -13.86 -6.23
CA ALA A 131 6.61 -14.71 -7.34
C ALA A 131 7.89 -14.19 -8.00
N TRP A 132 7.89 -12.90 -8.37
CA TRP A 132 9.01 -12.25 -9.01
C TRP A 132 10.26 -12.24 -8.13
N VAL A 133 10.10 -11.89 -6.84
CA VAL A 133 11.22 -11.83 -5.89
C VAL A 133 11.77 -13.22 -5.58
N ALA A 134 10.91 -14.21 -5.35
CA ALA A 134 11.35 -15.60 -5.12
C ALA A 134 12.18 -16.10 -6.31
N LYS A 135 11.72 -15.88 -7.54
CA LYS A 135 12.45 -16.19 -8.77
C LYS A 135 13.79 -15.47 -8.85
N LEU A 136 13.83 -14.17 -8.49
CA LEU A 136 15.04 -13.35 -8.49
C LEU A 136 16.12 -13.93 -7.57
N PHE A 137 15.75 -14.42 -6.39
CA PHE A 137 16.65 -15.09 -5.46
C PHE A 137 16.85 -16.58 -5.76
N GLY A 138 16.10 -17.16 -6.71
CA GLY A 138 16.18 -18.57 -7.10
C GLY A 138 15.49 -19.52 -6.14
N CYS A 139 14.49 -19.03 -5.42
CA CYS A 139 13.56 -19.80 -4.59
C CYS A 139 12.30 -20.17 -5.37
N LYS A 140 11.51 -21.11 -4.83
CA LYS A 140 10.18 -21.46 -5.34
C LYS A 140 9.11 -20.56 -4.70
N SER A 141 7.96 -20.44 -5.37
CA SER A 141 6.81 -19.73 -4.79
C SER A 141 5.49 -20.38 -5.18
N VAL A 142 4.54 -20.37 -4.25
CA VAL A 142 3.17 -20.85 -4.42
C VAL A 142 2.21 -19.72 -4.04
N VAL A 143 1.21 -19.46 -4.90
CA VAL A 143 0.29 -18.35 -4.70
C VAL A 143 -1.15 -18.85 -4.81
N TYR A 144 -1.92 -18.60 -3.77
CA TYR A 144 -3.36 -18.87 -3.74
C TYR A 144 -4.13 -17.57 -3.92
N MET A 145 -5.09 -17.56 -4.85
CA MET A 145 -5.94 -16.41 -5.14
C MET A 145 -7.38 -16.69 -4.68
N PRO A 146 -8.12 -15.71 -4.16
CA PRO A 146 -9.50 -15.89 -3.78
C PRO A 146 -10.41 -16.10 -4.99
N LYS A 147 -11.59 -16.65 -4.73
CA LYS A 147 -12.67 -16.77 -5.71
C LYS A 147 -12.98 -15.40 -6.33
N GLY A 148 -13.17 -15.37 -7.64
CA GLY A 148 -13.48 -14.15 -8.39
C GLY A 148 -12.26 -13.38 -8.90
N SER A 149 -11.05 -13.80 -8.57
CA SER A 149 -9.83 -13.24 -9.16
C SER A 149 -9.81 -13.40 -10.68
N SER A 150 -9.33 -12.39 -11.42
CA SER A 150 -9.31 -12.43 -12.88
C SER A 150 -8.24 -13.41 -13.41
N GLN A 151 -8.53 -14.01 -14.59
CA GLN A 151 -7.57 -14.88 -15.27
C GLN A 151 -6.29 -14.11 -15.63
N ALA A 152 -6.40 -12.85 -16.02
CA ALA A 152 -5.26 -12.00 -16.35
C ALA A 152 -4.29 -11.85 -15.17
N ARG A 153 -4.80 -11.65 -13.95
CA ARG A 153 -3.99 -11.59 -12.72
C ARG A 153 -3.32 -12.94 -12.40
N LEU A 154 -4.06 -14.05 -12.54
CA LEU A 154 -3.49 -15.39 -12.36
C LEU A 154 -2.32 -15.64 -13.33
N ASP A 155 -2.51 -15.31 -14.60
CA ASP A 155 -1.50 -15.52 -15.63
C ASP A 155 -0.27 -14.60 -15.42
N ALA A 156 -0.48 -13.37 -14.93
CA ALA A 156 0.61 -12.47 -14.54
C ALA A 156 1.46 -13.03 -13.39
N ILE A 157 0.84 -13.69 -12.39
CA ILE A 157 1.56 -14.35 -11.30
C ILE A 157 2.36 -15.54 -11.81
N ARG A 158 1.75 -16.40 -12.64
CA ARG A 158 2.41 -17.56 -13.24
C ARG A 158 3.60 -17.17 -14.12
N SER A 159 3.45 -16.13 -14.94
CA SER A 159 4.52 -15.61 -15.79
C SER A 159 5.69 -15.05 -14.96
N SER A 160 5.41 -14.57 -13.74
CA SER A 160 6.42 -14.14 -12.78
C SER A 160 7.18 -15.30 -12.12
N GLY A 161 6.73 -16.54 -12.30
CA GLY A 161 7.48 -17.77 -11.94
C GLY A 161 6.90 -18.57 -10.77
N ALA A 162 5.70 -18.27 -10.28
CA ALA A 162 5.04 -19.02 -9.23
C ALA A 162 4.14 -20.14 -9.77
N GLU A 163 3.96 -21.18 -8.97
CA GLU A 163 2.78 -22.04 -9.04
C GLU A 163 1.59 -21.25 -8.46
N ALA A 164 0.53 -21.04 -9.24
CA ALA A 164 -0.60 -20.24 -8.79
C ALA A 164 -1.95 -20.88 -9.16
N SER A 165 -2.92 -20.74 -8.26
CA SER A 165 -4.28 -21.24 -8.45
C SER A 165 -5.32 -20.34 -7.78
N ILE A 166 -6.52 -20.26 -8.37
CA ILE A 166 -7.69 -19.63 -7.77
C ILE A 166 -8.41 -20.66 -6.90
N THR A 167 -8.67 -20.31 -5.64
CA THR A 167 -9.42 -21.13 -4.69
C THR A 167 -10.93 -20.90 -4.86
N MET A 168 -11.75 -21.67 -4.13
CA MET A 168 -13.19 -21.43 -4.05
C MET A 168 -13.58 -20.54 -2.85
N GLN A 169 -12.60 -20.01 -2.13
CA GLN A 169 -12.75 -19.26 -0.88
C GLN A 169 -12.66 -17.75 -1.13
N ASN A 170 -13.21 -16.95 -0.20
CA ASN A 170 -12.97 -15.51 -0.14
C ASN A 170 -11.50 -15.21 0.25
N TYR A 171 -11.13 -13.93 0.32
CA TYR A 171 -9.75 -13.54 0.61
C TYR A 171 -9.28 -14.03 1.98
N ASP A 172 -10.05 -13.76 3.04
CA ASP A 172 -9.65 -14.09 4.42
C ASP A 172 -9.47 -15.61 4.62
N ASP A 173 -10.40 -16.40 4.07
CA ASP A 173 -10.32 -17.87 4.12
C ASP A 173 -9.15 -18.41 3.25
N THR A 174 -8.81 -17.72 2.16
CA THR A 174 -7.64 -18.05 1.34
C THR A 174 -6.34 -17.79 2.11
N VAL A 175 -6.29 -16.73 2.93
CA VAL A 175 -5.15 -16.47 3.84
C VAL A 175 -5.00 -17.60 4.87
N ILE A 176 -6.11 -18.06 5.45
CA ILE A 176 -6.12 -19.21 6.38
C ILE A 176 -5.61 -20.46 5.68
N TYR A 177 -6.07 -20.72 4.46
CA TYR A 177 -5.63 -21.86 3.65
C TYR A 177 -4.14 -21.80 3.34
N ALA A 178 -3.62 -20.63 2.92
CA ALA A 178 -2.19 -20.46 2.68
C ALA A 178 -1.34 -20.72 3.93
N LYS A 179 -1.82 -20.29 5.11
CA LYS A 179 -1.19 -20.58 6.41
C LYS A 179 -1.16 -22.08 6.71
N GLN A 180 -2.25 -22.80 6.47
CA GLN A 180 -2.31 -24.26 6.65
C GLN A 180 -1.30 -24.97 5.74
N MET A 181 -1.29 -24.63 4.45
CA MET A 181 -0.36 -25.20 3.48
C MET A 181 1.10 -24.89 3.83
N ALA A 182 1.39 -23.69 4.36
CA ALA A 182 2.72 -23.36 4.85
C ALA A 182 3.18 -24.30 5.95
N GLN A 183 2.31 -24.61 6.92
CA GLN A 183 2.60 -25.52 8.01
C GLN A 183 2.76 -26.99 7.53
N GLU A 184 1.83 -27.48 6.70
CA GLU A 184 1.83 -28.86 6.21
C GLU A 184 3.03 -29.18 5.31
N LYS A 185 3.47 -28.20 4.50
CA LYS A 185 4.55 -28.38 3.51
C LYS A 185 5.89 -27.84 3.99
N ASN A 186 5.96 -27.28 5.20
CA ASN A 186 7.14 -26.58 5.70
C ASN A 186 7.60 -25.46 4.76
N TRP A 187 6.64 -24.68 4.25
CA TRP A 187 6.90 -23.51 3.40
C TRP A 187 6.94 -22.22 4.23
N VAL A 188 7.57 -21.20 3.69
CA VAL A 188 7.66 -19.88 4.34
C VAL A 188 6.44 -19.06 3.95
N LEU A 189 5.55 -18.80 4.92
CA LEU A 189 4.42 -17.90 4.70
C LEU A 189 4.91 -16.46 4.57
N LEU A 190 4.47 -15.77 3.51
CA LEU A 190 4.77 -14.36 3.28
C LEU A 190 3.47 -13.59 2.99
N GLN A 191 2.77 -13.19 4.06
CA GLN A 191 1.51 -12.47 3.98
C GLN A 191 1.68 -11.01 4.42
N ASP A 192 1.01 -10.07 3.74
CA ASP A 192 1.13 -8.63 3.99
C ASP A 192 0.11 -8.08 5.01
N THR A 193 -0.50 -8.97 5.78
CA THR A 193 -1.32 -8.68 6.96
C THR A 193 -0.74 -9.39 8.18
N SER A 194 -1.00 -8.86 9.39
CA SER A 194 -0.47 -9.39 10.64
C SER A 194 -1.57 -9.80 11.60
N TRP A 195 -1.31 -10.85 12.35
CA TRP A 195 -2.13 -11.34 13.47
C TRP A 195 -1.24 -11.78 14.63
N GLU A 196 -1.84 -12.15 15.74
CA GLU A 196 -1.10 -12.62 16.92
C GLU A 196 -0.19 -13.82 16.61
N GLY A 197 1.10 -13.65 16.89
CA GLY A 197 2.14 -14.66 16.59
C GLY A 197 2.66 -14.64 15.14
N TYR A 198 2.12 -13.77 14.27
CA TYR A 198 2.62 -13.57 12.91
C TYR A 198 2.80 -12.07 12.63
N GLU A 199 3.89 -11.51 13.07
CA GLU A 199 4.17 -10.07 13.01
C GLU A 199 5.49 -9.76 12.32
N LYS A 200 6.47 -10.68 12.38
CA LYS A 200 7.82 -10.43 11.88
C LYS A 200 7.88 -10.21 10.37
N ALA A 201 7.32 -11.11 9.57
CA ALA A 201 7.30 -10.95 8.11
C ALA A 201 6.46 -9.73 7.66
N PRO A 202 5.23 -9.51 8.18
CA PRO A 202 4.49 -8.27 7.93
C PRO A 202 5.25 -7.00 8.30
N GLN A 203 5.98 -6.97 9.42
CA GLN A 203 6.80 -5.82 9.80
C GLN A 203 7.91 -5.56 8.78
N HIS A 204 8.60 -6.59 8.28
CA HIS A 204 9.60 -6.42 7.22
C HIS A 204 8.96 -5.93 5.92
N ILE A 205 7.77 -6.40 5.56
CA ILE A 205 7.00 -5.89 4.42
C ILE A 205 6.72 -4.40 4.60
N MET A 206 6.22 -4.01 5.77
CA MET A 206 5.95 -2.60 6.11
C MET A 206 7.22 -1.74 6.04
N GLN A 207 8.36 -2.22 6.51
CA GLN A 207 9.65 -1.54 6.37
C GLN A 207 10.01 -1.33 4.88
N GLY A 208 9.81 -2.34 4.05
CA GLY A 208 10.03 -2.25 2.59
C GLY A 208 9.20 -1.14 1.94
N TYR A 209 7.95 -0.97 2.35
CA TYR A 209 7.06 0.08 1.83
C TYR A 209 7.53 1.51 2.16
N CYS A 210 8.32 1.72 3.20
CA CYS A 210 8.85 3.04 3.55
C CYS A 210 9.75 3.64 2.45
N THR A 211 10.27 2.83 1.53
CA THR A 211 11.05 3.30 0.38
C THR A 211 10.27 4.29 -0.49
N LEU A 212 8.95 4.15 -0.60
CA LEU A 212 8.07 5.10 -1.28
C LEU A 212 8.26 6.53 -0.76
N VAL A 213 8.23 6.68 0.56
CA VAL A 213 8.41 7.99 1.22
C VAL A 213 9.85 8.46 1.09
N THR A 214 10.84 7.58 1.29
CA THR A 214 12.26 7.94 1.18
C THR A 214 12.57 8.51 -0.20
N GLU A 215 12.09 7.88 -1.27
CA GLU A 215 12.27 8.37 -2.64
C GLU A 215 11.56 9.71 -2.85
N SER A 216 10.32 9.85 -2.38
CA SER A 216 9.54 11.08 -2.51
C SER A 216 10.23 12.27 -1.85
N LEU A 217 10.77 12.07 -0.64
CA LEU A 217 11.46 13.13 0.10
C LEU A 217 12.81 13.53 -0.52
N VAL A 218 13.48 12.60 -1.19
CA VAL A 218 14.74 12.91 -1.92
C VAL A 218 14.45 13.67 -3.22
N GLN A 219 13.33 13.36 -3.90
CA GLN A 219 12.95 14.00 -5.16
C GLN A 219 12.45 15.44 -4.98
N GLU A 220 11.83 15.77 -3.83
CA GLU A 220 11.32 17.10 -3.49
C GLU A 220 11.73 17.49 -2.06
N ILE A 221 13.04 17.57 -1.82
CA ILE A 221 13.63 17.74 -0.48
C ILE A 221 13.21 19.01 0.25
N ASP A 222 12.90 20.08 -0.49
CA ASP A 222 12.53 21.38 0.09
C ASP A 222 11.05 21.50 0.40
N VAL A 223 10.25 20.47 0.09
CA VAL A 223 8.79 20.51 0.24
C VAL A 223 8.34 19.37 1.14
N TRP A 224 7.88 19.75 2.36
CA TRP A 224 7.29 18.80 3.29
C TRP A 224 5.77 18.78 3.15
N PRO A 225 5.11 17.62 3.02
CA PRO A 225 3.67 17.57 2.90
C PRO A 225 2.98 17.95 4.21
N THR A 226 1.88 18.69 4.08
CA THR A 226 0.98 19.00 5.20
C THR A 226 -0.12 17.95 5.36
N HIS A 227 -0.49 17.29 4.25
CA HIS A 227 -1.52 16.27 4.18
C HIS A 227 -1.06 15.10 3.34
N VAL A 228 -1.35 13.90 3.81
CA VAL A 228 -1.06 12.64 3.09
C VAL A 228 -2.34 11.79 3.09
N PHE A 229 -2.89 11.55 1.90
CA PHE A 229 -4.02 10.64 1.73
C PHE A 229 -3.48 9.26 1.38
N LEU A 230 -3.96 8.25 2.10
CA LEU A 230 -3.44 6.90 2.04
C LEU A 230 -4.57 5.90 1.86
N GLN A 231 -4.58 5.22 0.73
CA GLN A 231 -5.49 4.10 0.53
C GLN A 231 -5.14 2.92 1.43
N ALA A 232 -6.16 2.22 1.90
CA ALA A 232 -5.99 1.09 2.78
C ALA A 232 -6.96 -0.06 2.49
N GLY A 233 -6.43 -1.28 2.40
CA GLY A 233 -7.14 -2.51 2.66
C GLY A 233 -6.90 -2.88 4.13
N VAL A 234 -6.00 -3.83 4.42
CA VAL A 234 -5.63 -4.20 5.80
C VAL A 234 -4.92 -3.09 6.59
N GLY A 235 -4.46 -2.03 5.92
CA GLY A 235 -3.80 -0.88 6.55
C GLY A 235 -2.27 -0.93 6.62
N SER A 236 -1.60 -1.99 6.16
CA SER A 236 -0.14 -2.14 6.27
C SER A 236 0.65 -1.06 5.55
N LEU A 237 0.27 -0.70 4.31
CA LEU A 237 0.91 0.39 3.56
C LEU A 237 0.74 1.74 4.27
N ALA A 238 -0.51 2.08 4.58
CA ALA A 238 -0.83 3.34 5.24
C ALA A 238 -0.07 3.50 6.56
N ALA A 239 -0.06 2.45 7.38
CA ALA A 239 0.67 2.42 8.66
C ALA A 239 2.19 2.54 8.49
N SER A 240 2.76 1.97 7.43
CA SER A 240 4.20 2.09 7.14
C SER A 240 4.59 3.55 6.87
N ILE A 241 3.81 4.23 6.02
CA ILE A 241 4.04 5.63 5.66
C ILE A 241 3.86 6.53 6.88
N VAL A 242 2.78 6.33 7.64
CA VAL A 242 2.50 7.06 8.89
C VAL A 242 3.65 6.87 9.88
N ALA A 243 4.04 5.62 10.16
CA ALA A 243 5.11 5.33 11.11
C ALA A 243 6.43 5.97 10.72
N TYR A 244 6.81 5.87 9.44
CA TYR A 244 8.07 6.43 8.97
C TYR A 244 8.06 7.97 9.03
N MET A 245 6.99 8.63 8.56
CA MET A 245 6.91 10.09 8.56
C MET A 245 6.83 10.68 9.98
N CYS A 246 6.23 9.97 10.92
CA CYS A 246 6.21 10.39 12.33
C CYS A 246 7.58 10.26 13.04
N ASN A 247 8.56 9.57 12.46
CA ASN A 247 9.94 9.51 12.99
C ASN A 247 10.79 10.76 12.64
N PHE A 248 10.29 11.67 11.78
CA PHE A 248 10.95 12.95 11.50
C PHE A 248 10.53 13.99 12.55
N THR A 249 11.22 14.00 13.69
CA THR A 249 10.88 14.85 14.84
C THR A 249 11.24 16.33 14.65
N ASP A 250 12.05 16.65 13.64
CA ASP A 250 12.46 17.99 13.22
C ASP A 250 11.49 18.63 12.21
N ARG A 251 10.46 17.90 11.78
CA ARG A 251 9.45 18.33 10.82
C ARG A 251 8.05 18.28 11.45
N PRO A 252 7.12 19.14 11.04
CA PRO A 252 5.73 19.05 11.48
C PRO A 252 5.10 17.75 10.97
N THR A 253 4.40 17.04 11.84
CA THR A 253 3.69 15.82 11.46
C THR A 253 2.57 16.13 10.49
N PRO A 254 2.52 15.52 9.29
CA PRO A 254 1.42 15.71 8.35
C PRO A 254 0.10 15.20 8.92
N ARG A 255 -1.00 15.71 8.38
CA ARG A 255 -2.31 15.08 8.60
C ARG A 255 -2.45 13.87 7.70
N PHE A 256 -2.72 12.71 8.30
CA PHE A 256 -2.90 11.45 7.59
C PHE A 256 -4.39 11.14 7.46
N ILE A 257 -4.84 10.98 6.23
CA ILE A 257 -6.22 10.66 5.87
C ILE A 257 -6.26 9.29 5.23
N ILE A 258 -6.94 8.35 5.88
CA ILE A 258 -7.07 6.97 5.41
C ILE A 258 -8.30 6.85 4.52
N VAL A 259 -8.16 6.21 3.37
CA VAL A 259 -9.21 6.07 2.36
C VAL A 259 -9.45 4.60 2.07
N GLU A 260 -10.69 4.13 2.27
CA GLU A 260 -11.12 2.74 2.07
C GLU A 260 -12.30 2.65 1.11
N PRO A 261 -12.53 1.49 0.46
CA PRO A 261 -13.78 1.22 -0.26
C PRO A 261 -14.97 1.15 0.70
N GLN A 262 -16.13 1.66 0.31
CA GLN A 262 -17.37 1.47 1.07
C GLN A 262 -17.75 -0.01 1.22
N GLY A 263 -17.38 -0.85 0.25
CA GLY A 263 -17.65 -2.29 0.32
C GLY A 263 -16.73 -3.07 1.26
N ALA A 264 -15.59 -2.47 1.70
CA ALA A 264 -14.60 -3.13 2.57
C ALA A 264 -13.97 -2.14 3.57
N PRO A 265 -14.75 -1.47 4.46
CA PRO A 265 -14.29 -0.36 5.28
C PRO A 265 -13.83 -0.82 6.67
N CYS A 266 -12.91 -1.79 6.77
CA CYS A 266 -12.58 -2.43 8.05
C CYS A 266 -11.93 -1.47 9.06
N LEU A 267 -11.10 -0.53 8.63
CA LEU A 267 -10.48 0.47 9.51
C LEU A 267 -11.48 1.56 9.93
N TYR A 268 -12.32 2.00 8.98
CA TYR A 268 -13.39 2.97 9.26
C TYR A 268 -14.39 2.43 10.28
N GLU A 269 -14.85 1.20 10.10
CA GLU A 269 -15.76 0.57 11.06
C GLU A 269 -15.05 0.34 12.40
N SER A 270 -13.76 0.02 12.42
CA SER A 270 -12.97 -0.09 13.64
C SER A 270 -12.92 1.23 14.43
N ILE A 271 -12.67 2.36 13.77
CA ILE A 271 -12.64 3.66 14.47
C ILE A 271 -14.03 4.11 14.88
N LYS A 272 -15.05 3.80 14.12
CA LYS A 272 -16.46 4.10 14.40
C LYS A 272 -16.96 3.41 15.67
N GLN A 273 -16.50 2.19 15.96
CA GLN A 273 -16.83 1.48 17.20
C GLN A 273 -16.34 2.24 18.46
N GLY A 274 -15.26 3.01 18.36
CA GLY A 274 -14.78 3.86 19.44
C GLY A 274 -14.17 3.11 20.64
N ASN A 275 -14.06 1.78 20.59
CA ASN A 275 -13.53 0.93 21.67
C ASN A 275 -12.03 0.60 21.56
N GLY A 276 -11.39 1.06 20.47
CA GLY A 276 -9.96 0.85 20.19
C GLY A 276 -9.59 -0.53 19.61
N ASN A 277 -10.56 -1.43 19.47
CA ASN A 277 -10.35 -2.76 18.88
C ASN A 277 -10.52 -2.72 17.35
N ALA A 278 -9.82 -3.61 16.66
CA ALA A 278 -10.05 -3.87 15.25
C ALA A 278 -11.45 -4.52 15.06
N PHE A 279 -12.15 -4.11 14.01
CA PHE A 279 -13.45 -4.66 13.62
C PHE A 279 -13.32 -5.39 12.29
N ARG A 280 -13.77 -6.63 12.24
CA ARG A 280 -13.84 -7.41 10.99
C ARG A 280 -15.15 -7.15 10.28
N VAL A 281 -15.09 -6.71 9.03
CA VAL A 281 -16.24 -6.63 8.12
C VAL A 281 -16.41 -7.98 7.44
N GLU A 282 -17.59 -8.57 7.56
CA GLU A 282 -17.92 -9.86 6.97
C GLU A 282 -18.60 -9.70 5.61
N GLY A 283 -18.57 -10.76 4.77
CA GLY A 283 -19.27 -10.84 3.50
C GLY A 283 -18.34 -10.86 2.28
N ASP A 284 -18.91 -10.55 1.11
CA ASP A 284 -18.20 -10.65 -0.18
C ASP A 284 -17.27 -9.46 -0.48
N LEU A 285 -17.33 -8.39 0.33
CA LEU A 285 -16.49 -7.17 0.23
C LEU A 285 -16.48 -6.56 -1.19
N PRO A 286 -17.65 -6.26 -1.78
CA PRO A 286 -17.76 -5.88 -3.18
C PRO A 286 -17.13 -4.50 -3.43
N THR A 287 -16.10 -4.46 -4.27
CA THR A 287 -15.47 -3.23 -4.78
C THR A 287 -14.61 -3.52 -6.01
N ILE A 288 -14.49 -2.56 -6.92
CA ILE A 288 -13.53 -2.62 -8.02
C ILE A 288 -12.08 -2.47 -7.53
N MET A 289 -11.87 -1.86 -6.37
CA MET A 289 -10.55 -1.66 -5.75
C MET A 289 -10.04 -2.96 -5.14
N ALA A 290 -9.75 -3.96 -5.97
CA ALA A 290 -9.43 -5.32 -5.54
C ALA A 290 -8.27 -5.39 -4.53
N GLY A 291 -7.25 -4.54 -4.67
CA GLY A 291 -6.14 -4.45 -3.73
C GLY A 291 -6.50 -3.90 -2.35
N LEU A 292 -7.73 -3.39 -2.17
CA LEU A 292 -8.26 -2.85 -0.92
C LEU A 292 -9.45 -3.67 -0.37
N ALA A 293 -9.89 -4.73 -1.05
CA ALA A 293 -11.01 -5.57 -0.67
C ALA A 293 -10.67 -6.51 0.50
N CYS A 294 -10.46 -5.96 1.68
CA CYS A 294 -10.03 -6.66 2.89
C CYS A 294 -11.02 -6.44 4.03
N GLY A 295 -11.44 -7.53 4.68
CA GLY A 295 -12.41 -7.47 5.79
C GLY A 295 -11.78 -7.27 7.15
N GLU A 296 -10.52 -7.65 7.35
CA GLU A 296 -9.86 -7.64 8.65
C GLU A 296 -8.62 -6.73 8.66
N PRO A 297 -8.55 -5.75 9.59
CA PRO A 297 -7.35 -4.92 9.74
C PRO A 297 -6.12 -5.73 10.12
N SER A 298 -4.98 -5.41 9.52
CA SER A 298 -3.68 -5.87 10.02
C SER A 298 -3.48 -5.38 11.46
N ARG A 299 -3.13 -6.28 12.37
CA ARG A 299 -2.93 -5.95 13.79
C ARG A 299 -1.90 -4.82 13.97
N LEU A 300 -0.73 -4.94 13.34
CA LEU A 300 0.29 -3.88 13.38
C LEU A 300 -0.20 -2.59 12.74
N GLY A 301 -0.89 -2.71 11.59
CA GLY A 301 -1.45 -1.56 10.88
C GLY A 301 -2.46 -0.80 11.73
N TRP A 302 -3.41 -1.51 12.35
CA TRP A 302 -4.43 -0.91 13.20
C TRP A 302 -3.85 -0.18 14.41
N GLU A 303 -2.89 -0.81 15.11
CA GLU A 303 -2.26 -0.20 16.28
C GLU A 303 -1.61 1.15 15.96
N ILE A 304 -1.04 1.31 14.76
CA ILE A 304 -0.46 2.57 14.31
C ILE A 304 -1.55 3.54 13.89
N LEU A 305 -2.46 3.12 12.99
CA LEU A 305 -3.44 4.03 12.39
C LEU A 305 -4.43 4.60 13.39
N LYS A 306 -4.90 3.81 14.37
CA LYS A 306 -5.79 4.31 15.43
C LYS A 306 -5.14 5.40 16.31
N ASN A 307 -3.80 5.40 16.42
CA ASN A 307 -3.07 6.36 17.25
C ASN A 307 -2.58 7.58 16.46
N TYR A 308 -2.38 7.47 15.13
CA TYR A 308 -1.69 8.50 14.35
C TYR A 308 -2.46 9.01 13.13
N ALA A 309 -3.48 8.31 12.63
CA ALA A 309 -4.31 8.84 11.54
C ALA A 309 -5.27 9.92 12.07
N ASN A 310 -5.49 10.97 11.28
CA ASN A 310 -6.35 12.09 11.64
C ASN A 310 -7.81 11.87 11.25
N ALA A 311 -8.04 11.20 10.12
CA ALA A 311 -9.38 10.89 9.62
C ALA A 311 -9.40 9.58 8.82
N PHE A 312 -10.59 8.98 8.76
CA PHE A 312 -10.89 7.81 7.96
C PHE A 312 -12.06 8.13 7.04
N LEU A 313 -11.91 7.85 5.76
CA LEU A 313 -12.90 8.05 4.72
C LEU A 313 -13.26 6.70 4.10
N THR A 314 -14.52 6.51 3.76
CA THR A 314 -14.95 5.44 2.86
C THR A 314 -15.46 6.04 1.55
N CYS A 315 -15.10 5.44 0.43
CA CYS A 315 -15.42 5.94 -0.90
C CYS A 315 -16.19 4.87 -1.71
N SER A 316 -17.18 5.33 -2.49
CA SER A 316 -17.79 4.48 -3.51
C SER A 316 -16.80 4.15 -4.63
N ASP A 317 -17.09 3.12 -5.41
CA ASP A 317 -16.29 2.77 -6.59
C ASP A 317 -16.23 3.91 -7.63
N ASP A 318 -17.25 4.77 -7.67
CA ASP A 318 -17.28 5.91 -8.58
C ASP A 318 -16.25 6.99 -8.23
N VAL A 319 -15.90 7.12 -6.95
CA VAL A 319 -14.80 7.98 -6.53
C VAL A 319 -13.46 7.47 -7.06
N ALA A 320 -13.23 6.16 -7.03
CA ALA A 320 -12.03 5.55 -7.63
C ALA A 320 -12.00 5.76 -9.15
N ARG A 321 -13.12 5.50 -9.85
CA ARG A 321 -13.25 5.76 -11.30
C ARG A 321 -12.98 7.22 -11.64
N ARG A 322 -13.43 8.16 -10.82
CA ARG A 322 -13.15 9.59 -11.01
C ARG A 322 -11.66 9.88 -10.90
N GLY A 323 -11.00 9.34 -9.87
CA GLY A 323 -9.54 9.44 -9.73
C GLY A 323 -8.79 8.93 -10.96
N MET A 324 -9.18 7.75 -11.47
CA MET A 324 -8.61 7.18 -12.69
C MET A 324 -8.81 8.10 -13.91
N LYS A 325 -10.02 8.67 -14.09
CA LYS A 325 -10.33 9.58 -15.19
C LYS A 325 -9.54 10.90 -15.10
N VAL A 326 -9.40 11.47 -13.91
CA VAL A 326 -8.63 12.72 -13.71
C VAL A 326 -7.15 12.51 -13.99
N LEU A 327 -6.57 11.38 -13.53
CA LEU A 327 -5.17 11.04 -13.78
C LEU A 327 -4.92 10.67 -15.26
N GLY A 328 -5.84 9.94 -15.85
CA GLY A 328 -5.74 9.49 -17.25
C GLY A 328 -5.98 10.58 -18.28
N ASN A 329 -6.71 11.67 -17.90
CA ASN A 329 -7.01 12.81 -18.77
C ASN A 329 -6.66 14.12 -18.05
N PRO A 330 -5.37 14.42 -17.84
CA PRO A 330 -4.93 15.55 -17.04
C PRO A 330 -5.28 16.91 -17.69
N ILE A 331 -5.34 17.94 -16.86
CA ILE A 331 -5.41 19.34 -17.31
C ILE A 331 -4.15 19.64 -18.14
N ARG A 332 -4.30 20.43 -19.19
CA ARG A 332 -3.16 20.82 -20.04
C ARG A 332 -2.05 21.46 -19.21
N GLY A 333 -0.88 20.87 -19.22
CA GLY A 333 0.29 21.30 -18.46
C GLY A 333 0.67 20.32 -17.34
N ASP A 334 -0.26 19.46 -16.91
CA ASP A 334 0.04 18.37 -16.00
C ASP A 334 0.38 17.08 -16.77
N GLN A 335 1.17 16.21 -16.15
CA GLN A 335 1.54 14.91 -16.70
C GLN A 335 0.43 13.89 -16.50
N GLN A 336 0.19 13.04 -17.50
CA GLN A 336 -0.69 11.88 -17.38
C GLN A 336 -0.07 10.82 -16.45
N ILE A 337 -0.90 10.24 -15.60
CA ILE A 337 -0.55 9.10 -14.75
C ILE A 337 -1.56 7.97 -15.02
N ILE A 338 -1.05 6.79 -15.37
CA ILE A 338 -1.87 5.59 -15.52
C ILE A 338 -1.97 4.94 -14.13
N SER A 339 -3.12 5.10 -13.48
CA SER A 339 -3.36 4.58 -12.14
C SER A 339 -4.58 3.65 -12.14
N GLY A 340 -4.41 2.46 -11.58
CA GLY A 340 -5.52 1.53 -11.33
C GLY A 340 -6.45 2.01 -10.22
N GLU A 341 -7.48 1.24 -9.98
CA GLU A 341 -8.61 1.59 -9.11
C GLU A 341 -8.14 1.88 -7.67
N SER A 342 -7.30 0.98 -7.11
CA SER A 342 -6.78 1.14 -5.75
C SER A 342 -5.78 2.29 -5.64
N GLY A 343 -5.02 2.54 -6.72
CA GLY A 343 -4.04 3.63 -6.79
C GLY A 343 -4.68 5.01 -6.90
N ALA A 344 -5.80 5.11 -7.60
CA ALA A 344 -6.44 6.36 -7.96
C ALA A 344 -7.41 6.91 -6.92
N VAL A 345 -7.92 6.08 -6.01
CA VAL A 345 -9.01 6.45 -5.07
C VAL A 345 -8.65 7.64 -4.19
N THR A 346 -7.39 7.78 -3.78
CA THR A 346 -6.94 8.91 -2.94
C THR A 346 -7.05 10.24 -3.66
N LEU A 347 -6.74 10.28 -4.98
CA LEU A 347 -6.99 11.46 -5.78
C LEU A 347 -8.48 11.70 -5.99
N GLY A 348 -9.25 10.64 -6.26
CA GLY A 348 -10.70 10.76 -6.38
C GLY A 348 -11.32 11.36 -5.11
N ALA A 349 -10.94 10.86 -3.93
CA ALA A 349 -11.39 11.38 -2.64
C ALA A 349 -10.99 12.84 -2.42
N LEU A 350 -9.74 13.20 -2.68
CA LEU A 350 -9.25 14.59 -2.59
C LEU A 350 -10.04 15.50 -3.53
N PHE A 351 -10.23 15.07 -4.78
CA PHE A 351 -10.95 15.83 -5.80
C PHE A 351 -12.39 16.10 -5.36
N GLU A 352 -13.13 15.09 -4.92
CA GLU A 352 -14.52 15.25 -4.45
C GLU A 352 -14.61 16.14 -3.22
N VAL A 353 -13.73 15.93 -2.23
CA VAL A 353 -13.69 16.74 -1.00
C VAL A 353 -13.44 18.21 -1.33
N LEU A 354 -12.55 18.54 -2.26
CA LEU A 354 -12.19 19.92 -2.56
C LEU A 354 -13.15 20.58 -3.56
N SER A 355 -13.75 19.84 -4.48
CA SER A 355 -14.66 20.38 -5.51
C SER A 355 -16.09 20.63 -5.00
N SER A 356 -16.47 20.05 -3.86
CA SER A 356 -17.84 20.14 -3.34
C SER A 356 -17.93 20.90 -2.01
N ASN A 357 -18.94 21.77 -1.90
CA ASN A 357 -19.25 22.47 -0.64
C ASN A 357 -19.84 21.55 0.43
N CYS A 358 -20.36 20.38 0.06
CA CYS A 358 -20.89 19.40 1.01
C CYS A 358 -19.82 18.93 2.00
N PHE A 359 -18.55 19.02 1.62
CA PHE A 359 -17.41 18.59 2.44
C PHE A 359 -16.69 19.74 3.18
N GLN A 360 -17.33 20.91 3.31
CA GLN A 360 -16.69 22.05 4.00
C GLN A 360 -16.28 21.69 5.44
N ALA A 361 -17.10 20.95 6.15
CA ALA A 361 -16.82 20.55 7.53
C ALA A 361 -15.54 19.68 7.67
N ILE A 362 -15.26 18.77 6.74
CA ILE A 362 -14.01 17.99 6.76
C ILE A 362 -12.82 18.85 6.33
N LYS A 363 -12.99 19.74 5.33
CA LYS A 363 -11.93 20.69 4.92
C LYS A 363 -11.48 21.54 6.11
N ASP A 364 -12.42 22.11 6.84
CA ASP A 364 -12.15 22.94 8.02
C ASP A 364 -11.48 22.13 9.13
N THR A 365 -12.00 20.93 9.41
CA THR A 365 -11.45 20.05 10.46
C THR A 365 -10.03 19.59 10.15
N LEU A 366 -9.75 19.27 8.90
CA LEU A 366 -8.41 18.86 8.46
C LEU A 366 -7.52 20.04 8.12
N ASN A 367 -8.03 21.28 8.16
CA ASN A 367 -7.32 22.51 7.77
C ASN A 367 -6.73 22.41 6.36
N ILE A 368 -7.52 21.90 5.41
CA ILE A 368 -7.13 21.87 4.00
C ILE A 368 -7.47 23.22 3.38
N ASN A 369 -6.46 23.93 2.87
CA ASN A 369 -6.57 25.29 2.36
C ASN A 369 -5.50 25.57 1.28
N SER A 370 -5.42 26.81 0.82
CA SER A 370 -4.47 27.26 -0.22
C SER A 370 -2.98 27.12 0.14
N ASP A 371 -2.63 26.91 1.41
CA ASP A 371 -1.25 26.61 1.84
C ASP A 371 -0.95 25.12 1.90
N SER A 372 -1.95 24.28 1.65
CA SER A 372 -1.81 22.82 1.78
C SER A 372 -0.89 22.24 0.70
N VAL A 373 0.04 21.41 1.14
CA VAL A 373 0.88 20.54 0.29
C VAL A 373 0.41 19.11 0.48
N VAL A 374 -0.13 18.51 -0.58
CA VAL A 374 -0.72 17.18 -0.53
C VAL A 374 0.19 16.18 -1.24
N LEU A 375 0.43 15.05 -0.57
CA LEU A 375 1.14 13.89 -1.13
C LEU A 375 0.19 12.70 -1.24
N LEU A 376 0.13 12.10 -2.41
CA LEU A 376 -0.61 10.89 -2.73
C LEU A 376 0.32 9.81 -3.29
N PHE A 377 -0.16 8.57 -3.30
CA PHE A 377 0.55 7.43 -3.87
C PHE A 377 -0.35 6.71 -4.87
N SER A 378 0.01 6.76 -6.16
CA SER A 378 -0.56 5.87 -7.17
C SER A 378 0.13 4.52 -7.03
N THR A 379 -0.48 3.62 -6.27
CA THR A 379 0.14 2.37 -5.83
C THR A 379 0.22 1.30 -6.91
N GLU A 380 -0.56 1.45 -7.98
CA GLU A 380 -0.60 0.55 -9.12
C GLU A 380 -0.98 1.30 -10.40
N GLY A 381 -0.54 0.78 -11.53
CA GLY A 381 -1.02 1.20 -12.84
C GLY A 381 -2.19 0.35 -13.32
N ASP A 382 -2.34 0.20 -14.65
CA ASP A 382 -3.37 -0.61 -15.30
C ASP A 382 -3.09 -2.13 -15.19
N THR A 383 -3.09 -2.65 -13.97
CA THR A 383 -2.85 -4.08 -13.72
C THR A 383 -3.90 -5.00 -14.36
N ASP A 384 -5.05 -4.45 -14.72
CA ASP A 384 -6.06 -5.01 -15.61
C ASP A 384 -6.36 -3.98 -16.72
N PRO A 385 -5.67 -4.07 -17.88
CA PRO A 385 -5.76 -3.06 -18.93
C PRO A 385 -7.15 -2.95 -19.57
N GLU A 386 -7.95 -4.00 -19.54
CA GLU A 386 -9.32 -3.96 -20.07
C GLU A 386 -10.23 -3.15 -19.15
N VAL A 387 -10.18 -3.41 -17.84
CA VAL A 387 -10.92 -2.65 -16.83
C VAL A 387 -10.51 -1.18 -16.84
N TYR A 388 -9.21 -0.90 -16.96
CA TYR A 388 -8.71 0.48 -17.05
C TYR A 388 -9.30 1.21 -18.27
N ARG A 389 -9.24 0.62 -19.46
CA ARG A 389 -9.78 1.23 -20.68
C ARG A 389 -11.28 1.48 -20.59
N ASN A 390 -12.04 0.50 -20.11
CA ASN A 390 -13.49 0.62 -19.93
C ASN A 390 -13.85 1.71 -18.92
N THR A 391 -13.01 1.96 -17.92
CA THR A 391 -13.23 3.02 -16.92
C THR A 391 -12.86 4.40 -17.45
N VAL A 392 -11.70 4.53 -18.11
CA VAL A 392 -11.14 5.85 -18.46
C VAL A 392 -11.64 6.38 -19.80
N TRP A 393 -11.92 5.50 -20.77
CA TRP A 393 -12.29 5.90 -22.14
C TRP A 393 -13.77 5.75 -22.45
N LEU A 394 -14.50 4.91 -21.73
CA LEU A 394 -15.94 4.68 -21.91
C LEU A 394 -16.73 5.18 -20.69
#